data_b6e984efb96c1c7555f5cb0569aef8a2
#
_entry.id   b6e984efb96c1c7555f5cb0569aef8a2
#
_cell.length_a   1.000
_cell.length_b   1.000
_cell.length_c   1.000
_cell.angle_alpha   90.00
_cell.angle_beta   90.00
_cell.angle_gamma   90.00
#
_symmetry.space_group_name_H-M   'P 1'
#
loop_
_entity.id
_entity.type
_entity.pdbx_description
1 polymer ?
#
loop_
_entity_poly.entity_id
_entity_poly.type
_entity_poly.pdbx_seq_one_letter_code
_entity_poly.pdbx_strand_id
1 'polypeptide(L)' 'MFEHLKEKNRKNKLLKEAFKQAGTPMWFVFYESNDGNGSVKVYASTDHEAREKANFMISDILQGRDFVITGTAAI' A
#
# COMPACT_ATOMS: atom_id res chain seq x y z
N MET A 1 -10.37 -23.29 15.01
CA MET A 1 -10.82 -21.98 14.52
C MET A 1 -9.83 -20.87 14.79
N PHE A 2 -9.40 -20.67 16.02
CA PHE A 2 -8.39 -19.65 16.35
C PHE A 2 -7.03 -19.90 15.75
N GLU A 3 -6.63 -21.16 15.60
CA GLU A 3 -5.35 -21.52 15.00
C GLU A 3 -5.26 -21.12 13.53
N HIS A 4 -6.38 -21.22 12.81
CA HIS A 4 -6.46 -20.84 11.41
C HIS A 4 -6.25 -19.33 11.22
N LEU A 5 -6.81 -18.51 12.10
CA LEU A 5 -6.62 -17.06 12.09
C LEU A 5 -5.16 -16.66 12.42
N LYS A 6 -4.53 -17.37 13.35
CA LYS A 6 -3.12 -17.15 13.70
C LYS A 6 -2.19 -17.46 12.54
N GLU A 7 -2.43 -18.54 11.81
CA GLU A 7 -1.65 -18.88 10.62
C GLU A 7 -1.76 -17.82 9.53
N LYS A 8 -2.96 -17.29 9.28
CA LYS A 8 -3.18 -16.25 8.30
C LYS A 8 -2.42 -14.97 8.66
N ASN A 9 -2.41 -14.58 9.93
CA ASN A 9 -1.67 -13.43 10.40
C ASN A 9 -0.15 -13.64 10.30
N ARG A 10 0.35 -14.85 10.56
CA ARG A 10 1.76 -15.19 10.40
C ARG A 10 2.22 -15.04 8.96
N LYS A 11 1.45 -15.55 8.00
CA LYS A 11 1.77 -15.45 6.57
C LYS A 11 1.88 -14.01 6.12
N ASN A 12 0.96 -13.16 6.55
CA ASN A 12 0.99 -11.74 6.22
C ASN A 12 2.22 -11.05 6.81
N LYS A 13 2.58 -11.37 8.04
CA LYS A 13 3.77 -10.81 8.70
C LYS A 13 5.05 -11.26 8.02
N LEU A 14 5.15 -12.54 7.67
CA LEU A 14 6.30 -13.09 6.96
C LEU A 14 6.48 -12.47 5.58
N LEU A 15 5.41 -12.24 4.85
CA LEU A 15 5.46 -11.57 3.55
C LEU A 15 5.99 -10.15 3.68
N LYS A 16 5.53 -9.39 4.68
CA LYS A 16 6.03 -8.04 4.94
C LYS A 16 7.52 -8.03 5.27
N GLU A 17 7.97 -8.96 6.10
CA GLU A 17 9.37 -9.10 6.46
C GLU A 17 10.23 -9.51 5.26
N ALA A 18 9.73 -10.42 4.42
CA ALA A 18 10.43 -10.86 3.22
C ALA A 18 10.66 -9.70 2.24
N PHE A 19 9.66 -8.86 2.01
CA PHE A 19 9.80 -7.67 1.17
C PHE A 19 10.80 -6.68 1.77
N LYS A 20 10.75 -6.47 3.06
CA LYS A 20 11.70 -5.61 3.77
C LYS A 20 13.13 -6.13 3.67
N GLN A 21 13.33 -7.45 3.82
CA GLN A 21 14.64 -8.09 3.71
C GLN A 21 15.19 -8.08 2.29
N ALA A 22 14.33 -8.08 1.29
CA ALA A 22 14.74 -7.97 -0.11
C ALA A 22 15.23 -6.58 -0.49
N GLY A 23 15.19 -5.62 0.44
CA GLY A 23 15.66 -4.27 0.20
C GLY A 23 14.72 -3.40 -0.62
N THR A 24 13.48 -3.83 -0.82
CA THR A 24 12.49 -3.03 -1.52
C THR A 24 12.03 -1.90 -0.62
N PRO A 25 12.21 -0.62 -1.02
CA PRO A 25 11.81 0.50 -0.18
C PRO A 25 10.30 0.58 -0.01
N MET A 26 9.89 1.18 1.10
CA MET A 26 8.49 1.50 1.36
C MET A 26 8.24 2.95 1.01
N TRP A 27 7.07 3.23 0.45
CA TRP A 27 6.66 4.57 0.05
C TRP A 27 5.31 4.89 0.64
N PHE A 28 5.14 6.14 1.06
CA PHE A 28 3.82 6.72 1.27
C PHE A 28 3.35 7.32 -0.04
N VAL A 29 2.11 7.06 -0.41
CA VAL A 29 1.48 7.70 -1.56
C VAL A 29 0.25 8.45 -1.06
N PHE A 30 0.25 9.76 -1.24
CA PHE A 30 -0.81 10.65 -0.79
C PHE A 30 -1.81 10.89 -1.90
N TYR A 31 -3.08 10.95 -1.54
CA TYR A 31 -4.15 11.18 -2.50
C TYR A 31 -5.22 12.11 -1.95
N GLU A 32 -5.96 12.73 -2.87
CA GLU A 32 -7.14 13.53 -2.58
C GLU A 32 -8.33 12.96 -3.31
N SER A 33 -9.48 12.96 -2.65
CA SER A 33 -10.76 12.59 -3.25
C SER A 33 -11.84 13.51 -2.75
N ASN A 34 -13.05 13.38 -3.29
CA ASN A 34 -14.20 14.15 -2.83
C ASN A 34 -14.57 13.85 -1.38
N ASP A 35 -14.16 12.69 -0.88
CA ASP A 35 -14.41 12.26 0.51
C ASP A 35 -13.31 12.71 1.48
N GLY A 36 -12.28 13.38 0.98
CA GLY A 36 -11.15 13.84 1.80
C GLY A 36 -9.81 13.33 1.30
N ASN A 37 -8.76 13.60 2.09
CA ASN A 37 -7.38 13.22 1.79
C ASN A 37 -7.01 11.95 2.54
N GLY A 38 -6.09 11.19 1.97
CA GLY A 38 -5.58 9.99 2.62
C GLY A 38 -4.21 9.61 2.10
N SER A 39 -3.70 8.50 2.61
CA SER A 39 -2.44 7.94 2.16
C SER A 39 -2.47 6.42 2.25
N VAL A 40 -1.65 5.79 1.41
CA VAL A 40 -1.41 4.35 1.45
C VAL A 40 0.09 4.09 1.47
N LYS A 41 0.47 2.95 2.02
CA LYS A 41 1.87 2.48 2.03
C LYS A 41 2.02 1.38 1.00
N VAL A 42 3.05 1.50 0.18
CA VAL A 42 3.37 0.48 -0.83
C VAL A 42 4.86 0.18 -0.82
N TYR A 43 5.23 -1.04 -1.19
CA TYR A 43 6.61 -1.40 -1.44
C TYR A 43 6.89 -1.25 -2.93
N ALA A 44 7.90 -0.46 -3.28
CA ALA A 44 8.22 -0.21 -4.68
C ALA A 44 9.69 0.18 -4.82
N SER A 45 10.29 -0.13 -5.96
CA SER A 45 11.67 0.22 -6.25
C SER A 45 11.81 1.66 -6.74
N THR A 46 10.76 2.22 -7.32
CA THR A 46 10.73 3.57 -7.87
C THR A 46 9.46 4.30 -7.51
N ASP A 47 9.47 5.63 -7.61
CA ASP A 47 8.30 6.49 -7.45
C ASP A 47 7.17 6.08 -8.40
N HIS A 48 7.50 5.83 -9.66
CA HIS A 48 6.52 5.42 -10.67
C HIS A 48 5.81 4.12 -10.28
N GLU A 49 6.58 3.13 -9.86
CA GLU A 49 6.04 1.85 -9.40
C GLU A 49 5.14 2.04 -8.16
N ALA A 50 5.57 2.91 -7.23
CA ALA A 50 4.78 3.22 -6.03
C ALA A 50 3.42 3.82 -6.41
N ARG A 51 3.39 4.74 -7.35
CA ARG A 51 2.16 5.36 -7.84
C ARG A 51 1.23 4.35 -8.52
N GLU A 52 1.79 3.45 -9.33
CA GLU A 52 1.01 2.41 -9.99
C GLU A 52 0.34 1.47 -8.97
N LYS A 53 1.12 0.97 -8.03
CA LYS A 53 0.60 0.09 -6.97
C LYS A 53 -0.45 0.78 -6.11
N ALA A 54 -0.17 2.03 -5.73
CA ALA A 54 -1.10 2.83 -4.93
C ALA A 54 -2.40 3.11 -5.69
N ASN A 55 -2.32 3.32 -6.99
CA ASN A 55 -3.49 3.58 -7.81
C ASN A 55 -4.52 2.44 -7.70
N PHE A 56 -4.06 1.20 -7.77
CA PHE A 56 -4.93 0.03 -7.59
C PHE A 56 -5.50 -0.04 -6.17
N MET A 57 -4.66 0.20 -5.16
CA MET A 57 -5.08 0.15 -3.76
C MET A 57 -6.12 1.23 -3.45
N ILE A 58 -5.88 2.45 -3.88
CA ILE A 58 -6.78 3.58 -3.62
C ILE A 58 -8.10 3.38 -4.36
N SER A 59 -8.04 2.93 -5.61
CA SER A 59 -9.23 2.62 -6.40
C SER A 59 -10.12 1.59 -5.70
N ASP A 60 -9.51 0.58 -5.10
CA ASP A 60 -10.21 -0.45 -4.34
C ASP A 60 -10.83 0.13 -3.06
N ILE A 61 -10.08 0.93 -2.31
CA ILE A 61 -10.54 1.58 -1.08
C ILE A 61 -11.73 2.50 -1.37
N LEU A 62 -11.66 3.28 -2.43
CA LEU A 62 -12.68 4.25 -2.82
C LEU A 62 -13.79 3.64 -3.69
N GLN A 63 -13.72 2.33 -3.97
CA GLN A 63 -14.73 1.62 -4.75
C GLN A 63 -14.97 2.24 -6.13
N GLY A 64 -13.87 2.62 -6.80
CA GLY A 64 -13.91 3.19 -8.14
C GLY A 64 -14.27 4.67 -8.21
N ARG A 65 -14.38 5.36 -7.08
CA ARG A 65 -14.60 6.82 -7.08
C ARG A 65 -13.33 7.55 -7.50
N ASP A 66 -13.52 8.74 -8.04
CA ASP A 66 -12.40 9.55 -8.54
C ASP A 66 -11.47 10.00 -7.42
N PHE A 67 -10.19 10.02 -7.72
CA PHE A 67 -9.14 10.52 -6.83
C PHE A 67 -7.95 11.00 -7.64
N VAL A 68 -7.08 11.78 -6.99
CA VAL A 68 -5.83 12.27 -7.57
C VAL A 68 -4.71 11.97 -6.61
N ILE A 69 -3.61 11.40 -7.11
CA ILE A 69 -2.40 11.22 -6.33
C ILE A 69 -1.68 12.57 -6.28
N THR A 70 -1.45 13.08 -5.06
CA THR A 70 -0.88 14.40 -4.85
C THR A 70 0.62 14.38 -4.58
N GLY A 71 1.16 13.24 -4.16
CA GLY A 71 2.59 13.13 -3.91
C GLY A 71 2.99 11.78 -3.37
N THR A 72 4.30 11.58 -3.28
CA THR A 72 4.89 10.36 -2.71
C THR A 72 6.05 10.74 -1.80
N ALA A 73 6.34 9.88 -0.84
CA ALA A 73 7.48 10.02 0.04
C ALA A 73 8.08 8.66 0.33
N ALA A 74 9.37 8.49 0.06
CA ALA A 74 10.11 7.30 0.45
C ALA A 74 10.38 7.32 1.95
N ILE A 75 10.24 6.17 2.58
CA ILE A 75 10.50 6.03 4.01
C ILE A 75 11.94 5.64 4.27
#